data_61cd9233d02edcf58ee3de8fce722759
#
_entry.id   61cd9233d02edcf58ee3de8fce722759
#
_cell.length_a   1.000
_cell.length_b   1.000
_cell.length_c   1.000
_cell.angle_alpha   90.00
_cell.angle_beta   90.00
_cell.angle_gamma   90.00
#
_symmetry.space_group_name_H-M   'P 1'
#
loop_
_entity.id
_entity.type
_entity.pdbx_description
1 polymer ?
#
loop_
_entity_poly.entity_id
_entity_poly.type
_entity_poly.pdbx_seq_one_letter_code
_entity_poly.pdbx_strand_id
1 'polypeptide(L)'
;MTMKKLCMIMTALLITTMAAFAQKTIRVSTDNTDLILQVNNNGRLYMVYLGDKLLNASDADKLDWTMDTGSDASVSKRGHEAYMCSGGEDFFEPALALTHPDGNNTTYLYYKDSQTKAIEGGTETIITLADSVYAVEVRLHYAAYPKQNVIKAWSEIANNENQDISLWKYASTMLYFNSQKYFLTNYHGDWAREAQPAVQQLTFGKKIIDTKLGTRAAMHSQPFFELDLDAPATENTGRVMLGTIAWTGNFRCTFEVDNVGGLRVIPGINPYASAYKLKPGNTFVTPEFIFTLGDQGSGPASRDLHDWARLYQLKNGTGDRMTLLNNWESTAFDFNQQSLSDLMKEAKKLGVDMFLLDDGWFANKYPRNDDKAGLGDWEPNHFKLPGGLKALTKAADEAGVKFGLWIEPEMVNPDSDLYRAHPDWAIAAPDGTPRQARNLHASPITTVTSSSSTWPIQKYRTMCSASLTRY
;
A
#
# COMPACT_ATOMS: atom_id res chain seq x y z
N MET A 1 68.39 -4.83 3.53
CA MET A 1 67.21 -4.62 2.67
C MET A 1 66.90 -3.14 2.68
N THR A 2 67.24 -2.43 1.61
CA THR A 2 67.26 -0.96 1.56
C THR A 2 65.87 -0.37 1.55
N MET A 3 65.68 0.76 2.25
CA MET A 3 64.39 1.51 2.37
C MET A 3 63.63 1.70 1.04
N LYS A 4 64.32 1.73 -0.09
CA LYS A 4 63.71 1.76 -1.44
C LYS A 4 62.93 0.51 -1.81
N LYS A 5 63.31 -0.68 -1.34
CA LYS A 5 62.55 -1.93 -1.55
C LYS A 5 61.30 -2.02 -0.65
N LEU A 6 61.33 -1.40 0.52
CA LEU A 6 60.17 -1.33 1.42
C LEU A 6 59.10 -0.35 0.89
N CYS A 7 59.51 0.78 0.33
CA CYS A 7 58.57 1.70 -0.35
C CYS A 7 57.93 1.08 -1.60
N MET A 8 58.63 0.29 -2.40
CA MET A 8 58.07 -0.36 -3.57
C MET A 8 57.08 -1.48 -3.20
N ILE A 9 57.29 -2.15 -2.06
CA ILE A 9 56.36 -3.16 -1.57
C ILE A 9 55.11 -2.51 -0.95
N MET A 10 55.24 -1.37 -0.26
CA MET A 10 54.08 -0.61 0.25
C MET A 10 53.27 0.07 -0.85
N THR A 11 53.89 0.50 -1.95
CA THR A 11 53.16 1.07 -3.11
C THR A 11 52.45 -0.01 -3.92
N ALA A 12 52.95 -1.25 -3.93
CA ALA A 12 52.29 -2.37 -4.59
C ALA A 12 51.12 -2.97 -3.76
N LEU A 13 51.04 -2.69 -2.45
CA LEU A 13 49.94 -3.14 -1.60
C LEU A 13 48.80 -2.10 -1.48
N LEU A 14 48.96 -0.92 -2.08
CA LEU A 14 47.91 0.11 -2.13
C LEU A 14 47.18 0.21 -3.47
N ILE A 15 47.46 -0.71 -4.39
CA ILE A 15 46.58 -1.01 -5.50
C ILE A 15 45.56 -2.03 -4.98
N THR A 16 44.78 -1.61 -4.01
CA THR A 16 43.54 -2.26 -3.64
C THR A 16 42.62 -2.21 -4.83
N THR A 17 42.46 -3.33 -5.47
CA THR A 17 41.34 -3.81 -6.22
C THR A 17 40.12 -2.88 -6.12
N MET A 18 40.02 -1.86 -6.96
CA MET A 18 38.74 -1.50 -7.52
C MET A 18 38.34 -2.75 -8.32
N ALA A 19 37.58 -3.65 -7.70
CA ALA A 19 36.87 -4.66 -8.42
C ALA A 19 35.95 -3.87 -9.36
N ALA A 20 36.34 -3.80 -10.63
CA ALA A 20 35.44 -3.30 -11.66
C ALA A 20 34.22 -4.21 -11.59
N PHE A 21 33.11 -3.70 -11.13
CA PHE A 21 31.84 -4.42 -11.20
C PHE A 21 31.61 -4.71 -12.67
N ALA A 22 31.59 -5.98 -13.05
CA ALA A 22 31.16 -6.34 -14.39
C ALA A 22 29.69 -5.87 -14.52
N GLN A 23 29.38 -5.20 -15.61
CA GLN A 23 28.00 -4.81 -15.93
C GLN A 23 27.11 -6.05 -15.78
N LYS A 24 26.10 -5.99 -14.90
CA LYS A 24 25.18 -7.08 -14.61
C LYS A 24 23.77 -6.64 -14.90
N THR A 25 23.11 -7.36 -15.78
CA THR A 25 21.69 -7.16 -16.12
C THR A 25 20.82 -8.06 -15.27
N ILE A 26 19.78 -7.48 -14.64
CA ILE A 26 18.78 -8.16 -13.85
C ILE A 26 17.43 -7.93 -14.55
N ARG A 27 16.74 -9.01 -14.89
CA ARG A 27 15.48 -8.96 -15.63
C ARG A 27 14.35 -9.51 -14.78
N VAL A 28 13.28 -8.73 -14.63
CA VAL A 28 12.01 -9.12 -14.02
C VAL A 28 10.98 -9.13 -15.14
N SER A 29 10.42 -10.28 -15.47
CA SER A 29 9.60 -10.44 -16.68
C SER A 29 8.25 -11.07 -16.39
N THR A 30 7.25 -10.57 -17.07
CA THR A 30 5.97 -11.26 -17.28
C THR A 30 5.91 -11.85 -18.70
N ASP A 31 4.74 -12.30 -19.14
CA ASP A 31 4.57 -12.73 -20.54
C ASP A 31 4.55 -11.54 -21.52
N ASN A 32 4.19 -10.33 -21.05
CA ASN A 32 4.02 -9.14 -21.87
C ASN A 32 4.93 -7.97 -21.48
N THR A 33 5.49 -7.95 -20.28
CA THR A 33 6.25 -6.79 -19.74
C THR A 33 7.64 -7.20 -19.26
N ASP A 34 8.62 -6.35 -19.50
CA ASP A 34 9.94 -6.42 -18.90
C ASP A 34 10.25 -5.19 -18.06
N LEU A 35 10.75 -5.43 -16.87
CA LEU A 35 11.48 -4.48 -16.04
C LEU A 35 12.94 -4.91 -16.02
N ILE A 36 13.84 -4.04 -16.50
CA ILE A 36 15.27 -4.35 -16.63
C ILE A 36 16.07 -3.37 -15.78
N LEU A 37 16.89 -3.94 -14.92
CA LEU A 37 17.83 -3.20 -14.08
C LEU A 37 19.26 -3.58 -14.45
N GLN A 38 20.17 -2.63 -14.33
CA GLN A 38 21.59 -2.84 -14.57
C GLN A 38 22.44 -2.30 -13.44
N VAL A 39 23.45 -3.09 -13.06
CA VAL A 39 24.53 -2.64 -12.20
C VAL A 39 25.60 -2.05 -13.12
N ASN A 40 25.92 -0.80 -12.94
CA ASN A 40 26.97 -0.16 -13.75
C ASN A 40 28.36 -0.32 -13.11
N ASN A 41 29.37 0.21 -13.80
CA ASN A 41 30.77 0.06 -13.40
C ASN A 41 31.13 0.72 -12.06
N ASN A 42 30.27 1.63 -11.55
CA ASN A 42 30.45 2.24 -10.23
C ASN A 42 29.74 1.44 -9.11
N GLY A 43 29.12 0.30 -9.43
CA GLY A 43 28.42 -0.55 -8.49
C GLY A 43 27.02 -0.06 -8.12
N ARG A 44 26.47 0.95 -8.83
CA ARG A 44 25.12 1.46 -8.59
C ARG A 44 24.11 0.72 -9.46
N LEU A 45 22.88 0.58 -8.95
CA LEU A 45 21.79 -0.10 -9.64
C LEU A 45 20.86 0.93 -10.30
N TYR A 46 20.64 0.76 -11.60
CA TYR A 46 19.77 1.63 -12.41
C TYR A 46 18.63 0.86 -13.05
N MET A 47 17.48 1.50 -13.20
CA MET A 47 16.41 1.02 -14.04
C MET A 47 16.64 1.53 -15.46
N VAL A 48 16.86 0.59 -16.40
CA VAL A 48 17.18 0.92 -17.80
C VAL A 48 15.99 0.71 -18.73
N TYR A 49 14.99 -0.05 -18.30
CA TYR A 49 13.81 -0.30 -19.12
C TYR A 49 12.61 -0.73 -18.26
N LEU A 50 11.45 -0.21 -18.60
CA LEU A 50 10.15 -0.71 -18.18
C LEU A 50 9.18 -0.52 -19.35
N GLY A 51 8.73 -1.62 -19.93
CA GLY A 51 7.89 -1.59 -21.13
C GLY A 51 7.52 -2.99 -21.60
N ASP A 52 7.13 -3.06 -22.88
CA ASP A 52 6.77 -4.32 -23.52
C ASP A 52 7.93 -5.32 -23.49
N LYS A 53 7.61 -6.60 -23.41
CA LYS A 53 8.62 -7.66 -23.37
C LYS A 53 9.55 -7.61 -24.56
N LEU A 54 10.86 -7.59 -24.32
CA LEU A 54 11.87 -7.60 -25.37
C LEU A 54 11.83 -8.93 -26.12
N LEU A 55 11.81 -8.87 -27.45
CA LEU A 55 11.78 -10.05 -28.34
C LEU A 55 13.03 -10.93 -28.15
N ASN A 56 14.20 -10.30 -27.98
CA ASN A 56 15.44 -11.01 -27.74
C ASN A 56 15.96 -10.67 -26.35
N ALA A 57 16.21 -11.68 -25.52
CA ALA A 57 16.70 -11.50 -24.16
C ALA A 57 18.07 -10.76 -24.13
N SER A 58 18.93 -11.00 -25.14
CA SER A 58 20.24 -10.35 -25.27
C SER A 58 20.18 -8.85 -25.57
N ASP A 59 19.02 -8.32 -25.97
CA ASP A 59 18.89 -6.88 -26.20
C ASP A 59 18.87 -6.12 -24.86
N ALA A 60 18.51 -6.77 -23.77
CA ALA A 60 18.60 -6.20 -22.44
C ALA A 60 20.01 -5.72 -22.06
N ASP A 61 21.05 -6.45 -22.49
CA ASP A 61 22.45 -6.11 -22.22
C ASP A 61 22.96 -4.93 -23.06
N LYS A 62 22.23 -4.55 -24.12
CA LYS A 62 22.56 -3.45 -25.02
C LYS A 62 21.87 -2.15 -24.66
N LEU A 63 20.94 -2.18 -23.71
CA LEU A 63 20.26 -0.97 -23.25
C LEU A 63 21.27 -0.05 -22.59
N ASP A 64 21.29 1.19 -23.05
CA ASP A 64 22.09 2.25 -22.45
C ASP A 64 21.15 3.26 -21.81
N TRP A 65 21.40 3.55 -20.55
CA TRP A 65 20.63 4.52 -19.77
C TRP A 65 21.33 5.87 -19.67
N THR A 66 22.57 5.98 -20.18
CA THR A 66 23.35 7.20 -20.13
C THR A 66 22.76 8.25 -21.07
N MET A 67 22.01 9.20 -20.51
CA MET A 67 21.65 10.40 -21.24
C MET A 67 22.85 11.35 -21.26
N ASP A 68 23.54 11.45 -22.39
CA ASP A 68 24.53 12.50 -22.58
C ASP A 68 23.83 13.84 -22.79
N THR A 69 23.75 14.62 -21.72
CA THR A 69 23.13 15.95 -21.76
C THR A 69 24.11 17.04 -22.22
N GLY A 70 25.35 16.71 -22.47
CA GLY A 70 26.39 17.65 -22.91
C GLY A 70 26.79 18.73 -21.89
N SER A 71 26.18 18.73 -20.67
CA SER A 71 26.42 19.74 -19.63
C SER A 71 26.85 19.10 -18.31
N ASP A 72 27.95 19.57 -17.75
CA ASP A 72 28.44 19.11 -16.44
C ASP A 72 27.52 19.51 -15.27
N ALA A 73 26.69 20.51 -15.46
CA ALA A 73 25.71 20.97 -14.47
C ALA A 73 24.39 20.17 -14.49
N SER A 74 24.24 19.23 -15.43
CA SER A 74 23.00 18.47 -15.54
C SER A 74 22.97 17.29 -14.60
N VAL A 75 22.02 17.28 -13.68
CA VAL A 75 21.74 16.14 -12.79
C VAL A 75 21.21 14.93 -13.55
N SER A 76 20.63 15.13 -14.74
CA SER A 76 20.11 14.05 -15.60
C SER A 76 21.19 13.17 -16.23
N LYS A 77 22.46 13.57 -16.23
CA LYS A 77 23.58 12.72 -16.66
C LYS A 77 23.78 11.46 -15.81
N ARG A 78 23.19 11.44 -14.61
CA ARG A 78 23.52 10.43 -13.60
C ARG A 78 22.61 9.21 -13.61
N GLY A 79 21.64 9.22 -14.51
CA GLY A 79 20.76 8.08 -14.75
C GLY A 79 19.67 7.88 -13.71
N HIS A 80 18.90 6.85 -13.92
CA HIS A 80 17.72 6.55 -13.13
C HIS A 80 18.04 5.46 -12.10
N GLU A 81 18.59 5.82 -10.96
CA GLU A 81 18.82 4.85 -9.87
C GLU A 81 17.52 4.15 -9.49
N ALA A 82 17.56 2.84 -9.41
CA ALA A 82 16.37 2.03 -9.13
C ALA A 82 15.74 2.31 -7.74
N TYR A 83 16.53 2.84 -6.81
CA TYR A 83 16.07 3.25 -5.49
C TYR A 83 16.98 4.37 -4.94
N MET A 84 16.69 5.57 -5.35
CA MET A 84 17.49 6.74 -5.04
C MET A 84 17.31 7.15 -3.57
N CYS A 85 18.41 7.50 -2.92
CA CYS A 85 18.44 7.95 -1.53
C CYS A 85 18.73 9.45 -1.42
N SER A 86 18.30 10.07 -0.31
CA SER A 86 18.70 11.45 0.02
C SER A 86 20.22 11.58 0.20
N GLY A 87 20.76 12.74 -0.14
CA GLY A 87 22.20 13.03 -0.05
C GLY A 87 23.03 12.51 -1.20
N GLY A 88 22.41 11.78 -2.16
CA GLY A 88 23.03 11.42 -3.43
C GLY A 88 23.20 12.62 -4.37
N GLU A 89 23.70 12.35 -5.56
CA GLU A 89 23.97 13.40 -6.55
C GLU A 89 22.77 13.76 -7.43
N ASP A 90 21.65 13.03 -7.27
CA ASP A 90 20.36 13.34 -7.88
C ASP A 90 19.52 14.18 -6.90
N PHE A 91 19.11 15.38 -7.30
CA PHE A 91 18.40 16.33 -6.45
C PHE A 91 16.88 16.28 -6.64
N PHE A 92 16.37 15.31 -7.37
CA PHE A 92 14.94 15.04 -7.47
C PHE A 92 14.41 14.25 -6.27
N GLU A 93 13.14 13.88 -6.29
CA GLU A 93 12.48 13.24 -5.16
C GLU A 93 13.06 11.85 -4.86
N PRO A 94 13.62 11.59 -3.67
CA PRO A 94 14.21 10.30 -3.33
C PRO A 94 13.13 9.25 -2.98
N ALA A 95 13.49 7.98 -3.12
CA ALA A 95 12.71 6.85 -2.60
C ALA A 95 12.94 6.64 -1.10
N LEU A 96 14.18 6.89 -0.63
CA LEU A 96 14.58 6.74 0.76
C LEU A 96 15.20 8.04 1.29
N ALA A 97 14.73 8.50 2.44
CA ALA A 97 15.37 9.55 3.22
C ALA A 97 15.43 9.12 4.69
N LEU A 98 16.62 9.11 5.26
CA LEU A 98 16.85 8.74 6.65
C LEU A 98 17.91 9.62 7.31
N THR A 99 17.96 9.58 8.62
CA THR A 99 19.03 10.21 9.42
C THR A 99 19.76 9.11 10.19
N HIS A 100 21.07 9.05 10.01
CA HIS A 100 21.97 8.16 10.74
C HIS A 100 22.17 8.64 12.19
N PRO A 101 22.69 7.81 13.11
CA PRO A 101 22.87 8.18 14.53
C PRO A 101 23.75 9.39 14.77
N ASP A 102 24.70 9.67 13.88
CA ASP A 102 25.60 10.81 13.93
C ASP A 102 24.96 12.12 13.40
N GLY A 103 23.71 12.05 12.93
CA GLY A 103 22.95 13.18 12.37
C GLY A 103 23.13 13.36 10.86
N ASN A 104 23.92 12.53 10.19
CA ASN A 104 24.09 12.58 8.73
C ASN A 104 22.81 12.06 8.02
N ASN A 105 22.45 12.72 6.92
CA ASN A 105 21.29 12.37 6.11
C ASN A 105 21.66 11.78 4.73
N THR A 106 22.94 11.53 4.51
CA THR A 106 23.44 10.99 3.21
C THR A 106 23.50 9.48 3.28
N THR A 107 22.91 8.83 2.30
CA THR A 107 22.93 7.37 2.15
C THR A 107 23.29 7.05 0.70
N TYR A 108 24.34 6.23 0.50
CA TYR A 108 24.79 5.78 -0.82
C TYR A 108 24.68 4.27 -0.94
N LEU A 109 23.68 3.79 -1.67
CA LEU A 109 23.44 2.37 -1.86
C LEU A 109 24.21 1.82 -3.08
N TYR A 110 24.98 0.77 -2.85
CA TYR A 110 25.68 0.00 -3.85
C TYR A 110 25.13 -1.40 -3.96
N TYR A 111 25.12 -1.96 -5.15
CA TYR A 111 24.71 -3.33 -5.39
C TYR A 111 25.63 -4.30 -4.64
N LYS A 112 25.03 -5.25 -3.94
CA LYS A 112 25.72 -6.31 -3.20
C LYS A 112 25.51 -7.67 -3.86
N ASP A 113 24.24 -8.06 -4.00
CA ASP A 113 23.87 -9.31 -4.66
C ASP A 113 22.44 -9.27 -5.22
N SER A 114 22.05 -10.33 -5.94
CA SER A 114 20.69 -10.57 -6.33
C SER A 114 20.40 -12.05 -6.47
N GLN A 115 19.19 -12.45 -6.13
CA GLN A 115 18.70 -13.81 -6.28
C GLN A 115 17.27 -13.82 -6.83
N THR A 116 16.92 -14.90 -7.51
CA THR A 116 15.56 -15.14 -7.98
C THR A 116 15.09 -16.49 -7.46
N LYS A 117 13.89 -16.54 -6.92
CA LYS A 117 13.24 -17.76 -6.42
C LYS A 117 11.86 -17.94 -7.01
N ALA A 118 11.40 -19.17 -7.13
CA ALA A 118 10.03 -19.46 -7.49
C ALA A 118 9.08 -19.12 -6.36
N ILE A 119 7.92 -18.57 -6.72
CA ILE A 119 6.78 -18.33 -5.84
C ILE A 119 5.53 -18.95 -6.48
N GLU A 120 4.42 -19.00 -5.76
CA GLU A 120 3.15 -19.44 -6.35
C GLU A 120 2.76 -18.51 -7.50
N GLY A 121 2.60 -19.08 -8.68
CA GLY A 121 2.21 -18.37 -9.91
C GLY A 121 3.29 -17.53 -10.58
N GLY A 122 4.53 -17.52 -10.10
CA GLY A 122 5.57 -16.70 -10.69
C GLY A 122 6.96 -16.82 -10.07
N THR A 123 7.70 -15.71 -10.12
CA THR A 123 9.06 -15.62 -9.56
C THR A 123 9.24 -14.32 -8.79
N GLU A 124 10.02 -14.37 -7.72
CA GLU A 124 10.45 -13.20 -6.96
C GLU A 124 11.94 -12.97 -7.15
N THR A 125 12.31 -11.80 -7.63
CA THR A 125 13.68 -11.31 -7.71
C THR A 125 13.94 -10.38 -6.54
N ILE A 126 14.99 -10.67 -5.77
CA ILE A 126 15.43 -9.88 -4.62
C ILE A 126 16.80 -9.30 -4.95
N ILE A 127 16.96 -7.99 -4.81
CA ILE A 127 18.21 -7.27 -5.08
C ILE A 127 18.64 -6.60 -3.79
N THR A 128 19.81 -6.96 -3.30
CA THR A 128 20.39 -6.39 -2.08
C THR A 128 21.30 -5.23 -2.43
N LEU A 129 21.03 -4.09 -1.83
CA LEU A 129 21.84 -2.88 -1.87
C LEU A 129 22.35 -2.59 -0.46
N ALA A 130 23.57 -2.08 -0.34
CA ALA A 130 24.14 -1.71 0.97
C ALA A 130 24.84 -0.35 0.87
N ASP A 131 24.78 0.43 1.94
CA ASP A 131 25.58 1.63 2.05
C ASP A 131 27.05 1.28 2.29
N SER A 132 27.97 2.09 1.74
CA SER A 132 29.40 1.83 1.83
C SER A 132 30.05 2.32 3.14
N VAL A 133 29.37 3.18 3.88
CA VAL A 133 29.87 3.80 5.11
C VAL A 133 29.06 3.37 6.31
N TYR A 134 27.74 3.40 6.18
CA TYR A 134 26.80 3.07 7.23
C TYR A 134 26.29 1.63 7.08
N ALA A 135 26.06 0.97 8.20
CA ALA A 135 25.56 -0.41 8.17
C ALA A 135 24.04 -0.45 7.91
N VAL A 136 23.61 0.13 6.78
CA VAL A 136 22.25 0.11 6.27
C VAL A 136 22.19 -0.76 5.02
N GLU A 137 21.20 -1.65 4.97
CA GLU A 137 20.94 -2.51 3.82
C GLU A 137 19.51 -2.32 3.34
N VAL A 138 19.32 -2.27 2.03
CA VAL A 138 18.00 -2.21 1.38
C VAL A 138 17.85 -3.40 0.46
N ARG A 139 16.78 -4.15 0.62
CA ARG A 139 16.40 -5.23 -0.31
C ARG A 139 15.20 -4.77 -1.13
N LEU A 140 15.39 -4.74 -2.45
CA LEU A 140 14.32 -4.47 -3.41
C LEU A 140 13.74 -5.81 -3.87
N HIS A 141 12.44 -5.95 -3.72
CA HIS A 141 11.70 -7.15 -4.09
C HIS A 141 10.82 -6.86 -5.29
N TYR A 142 10.86 -7.76 -6.27
CA TYR A 142 10.01 -7.74 -7.45
C TYR A 142 9.42 -9.13 -7.68
N ALA A 143 8.13 -9.32 -7.41
CA ALA A 143 7.41 -10.56 -7.66
C ALA A 143 6.63 -10.43 -8.97
N ALA A 144 7.04 -11.16 -9.99
CA ALA A 144 6.40 -11.18 -11.30
C ALA A 144 5.47 -12.37 -11.45
N TYR A 145 4.25 -12.12 -11.92
CA TYR A 145 3.21 -13.09 -12.25
C TYR A 145 3.03 -13.11 -13.78
N PRO A 146 3.74 -14.00 -14.48
CA PRO A 146 3.85 -13.94 -15.94
C PRO A 146 2.52 -13.94 -16.67
N LYS A 147 1.62 -14.87 -16.34
CA LYS A 147 0.35 -15.07 -17.02
C LYS A 147 -0.66 -13.94 -16.81
N GLN A 148 -0.61 -13.30 -15.66
CA GLN A 148 -1.50 -12.19 -15.32
C GLN A 148 -0.87 -10.83 -15.63
N ASN A 149 0.35 -10.80 -16.15
CA ASN A 149 1.08 -9.58 -16.48
C ASN A 149 1.15 -8.59 -15.31
N VAL A 150 1.33 -9.08 -14.07
CA VAL A 150 1.37 -8.26 -12.87
C VAL A 150 2.74 -8.36 -12.20
N ILE A 151 3.24 -7.24 -11.73
CA ILE A 151 4.46 -7.15 -10.90
C ILE A 151 4.08 -6.52 -9.56
N LYS A 152 4.51 -7.14 -8.46
CA LYS A 152 4.51 -6.53 -7.12
C LYS A 152 5.92 -6.07 -6.81
N ALA A 153 6.05 -4.87 -6.23
CA ALA A 153 7.33 -4.32 -5.80
C ALA A 153 7.23 -3.77 -4.37
N TRP A 154 8.21 -4.09 -3.53
CA TRP A 154 8.35 -3.54 -2.19
C TRP A 154 9.82 -3.51 -1.78
N SER A 155 10.09 -2.83 -0.68
CA SER A 155 11.43 -2.69 -0.13
C SER A 155 11.50 -3.12 1.33
N GLU A 156 12.63 -3.68 1.74
CA GLU A 156 12.99 -3.89 3.12
C GLU A 156 14.20 -3.04 3.47
N ILE A 157 14.13 -2.31 4.57
CA ILE A 157 15.22 -1.42 5.03
C ILE A 157 15.71 -1.99 6.36
N ALA A 158 16.94 -2.48 6.40
CA ALA A 158 17.55 -3.08 7.58
C ALA A 158 18.53 -2.09 8.22
N ASN A 159 18.37 -1.88 9.53
CA ASN A 159 19.32 -1.13 10.34
C ASN A 159 20.29 -2.11 11.01
N ASN A 160 21.51 -2.23 10.47
CA ASN A 160 22.60 -3.00 11.05
C ASN A 160 23.62 -2.10 11.79
N GLU A 161 23.29 -0.81 11.98
CA GLU A 161 24.06 0.08 12.83
C GLU A 161 23.85 -0.26 14.31
N ASN A 162 24.63 0.34 15.20
CA ASN A 162 24.56 0.06 16.64
C ASN A 162 23.57 0.95 17.42
N GLN A 163 22.92 1.89 16.74
CA GLN A 163 21.94 2.83 17.29
C GLN A 163 20.72 2.96 16.35
N ASP A 164 19.67 3.63 16.83
CA ASP A 164 18.45 3.90 16.06
C ASP A 164 18.76 4.82 14.87
N ILE A 165 18.22 4.48 13.69
CA ILE A 165 18.11 5.41 12.57
C ILE A 165 16.69 5.95 12.46
N SER A 166 16.53 7.16 11.91
CA SER A 166 15.21 7.77 11.70
C SER A 166 14.85 7.75 10.22
N LEU A 167 13.78 7.04 9.87
CA LEU A 167 13.26 6.99 8.50
C LEU A 167 12.25 8.12 8.31
N TRP A 168 12.49 9.01 7.34
CA TRP A 168 11.63 10.14 6.98
C TRP A 168 10.80 9.88 5.74
N LYS A 169 11.35 9.11 4.79
CA LYS A 169 10.70 8.66 3.58
C LYS A 169 11.17 7.25 3.24
N TYR A 170 10.26 6.42 2.84
CA TYR A 170 10.51 5.00 2.58
C TYR A 170 9.49 4.49 1.57
N ALA A 171 9.80 4.67 0.29
CA ALA A 171 8.94 4.24 -0.79
C ALA A 171 8.95 2.72 -0.97
N SER A 172 7.86 2.18 -1.47
CA SER A 172 7.77 0.76 -1.83
C SER A 172 8.69 0.42 -3.00
N THR A 173 8.75 1.30 -3.98
CA THR A 173 9.61 1.22 -5.16
C THR A 173 9.75 2.59 -5.81
N MET A 174 10.61 2.68 -6.83
CA MET A 174 10.71 3.82 -7.72
C MET A 174 10.73 3.30 -9.14
N LEU A 175 9.83 3.80 -9.99
CA LEU A 175 9.73 3.44 -11.39
C LEU A 175 10.01 4.65 -12.26
N TYR A 176 10.60 4.40 -13.44
CA TYR A 176 10.91 5.43 -14.42
C TYR A 176 10.23 5.16 -15.74
N PHE A 177 9.74 6.23 -16.35
CA PHE A 177 9.18 6.25 -17.69
C PHE A 177 9.82 7.36 -18.52
N ASN A 178 10.08 7.04 -19.77
CA ASN A 178 10.55 7.99 -20.76
C ASN A 178 9.58 7.96 -21.95
N SER A 179 8.59 8.86 -21.91
CA SER A 179 7.56 9.03 -22.93
C SER A 179 7.43 10.51 -23.29
N GLN A 180 6.83 10.80 -24.44
CA GLN A 180 6.67 12.18 -24.89
C GLN A 180 5.68 12.95 -24.02
N LYS A 181 4.65 12.26 -23.49
CA LYS A 181 3.61 12.82 -22.62
C LYS A 181 3.15 11.78 -21.62
N TYR A 182 2.59 12.28 -20.52
CA TYR A 182 2.01 11.46 -19.46
C TYR A 182 0.65 12.02 -19.09
N PHE A 183 -0.35 11.14 -18.96
CA PHE A 183 -1.68 11.50 -18.49
C PHE A 183 -2.01 10.66 -17.27
N LEU A 184 -2.36 11.32 -16.18
CA LEU A 184 -2.66 10.66 -14.91
C LEU A 184 -4.16 10.76 -14.66
N THR A 185 -4.79 9.60 -14.51
CA THR A 185 -6.14 9.48 -13.95
C THR A 185 -6.02 9.02 -12.50
N ASN A 186 -6.52 9.82 -11.60
CA ASN A 186 -6.67 9.48 -10.20
C ASN A 186 -8.14 9.56 -9.78
N TYR A 187 -8.48 8.81 -8.73
CA TYR A 187 -9.86 8.70 -8.27
C TYR A 187 -10.01 9.38 -6.91
N HIS A 188 -11.02 10.21 -6.79
CA HIS A 188 -11.36 10.90 -5.55
C HIS A 188 -12.82 10.71 -5.22
N GLY A 189 -13.26 11.12 -4.06
CA GLY A 189 -14.67 11.01 -3.72
C GLY A 189 -15.00 11.40 -2.30
N ASP A 190 -16.27 11.21 -2.00
CA ASP A 190 -16.87 11.36 -0.70
C ASP A 190 -18.03 10.35 -0.60
N TRP A 191 -18.69 10.29 0.55
CA TRP A 191 -19.86 9.44 0.72
C TRP A 191 -20.92 9.70 -0.36
N ALA A 192 -21.43 8.63 -0.96
CA ALA A 192 -22.36 8.64 -2.10
C ALA A 192 -21.81 9.36 -3.38
N ARG A 193 -20.48 9.56 -3.44
CA ARG A 193 -19.79 10.15 -4.60
C ARG A 193 -18.40 9.52 -4.76
N GLU A 194 -18.30 8.20 -4.58
CA GLU A 194 -17.08 7.43 -4.60
C GLU A 194 -16.46 7.37 -6.00
N ALA A 195 -15.14 7.19 -6.04
CA ALA A 195 -14.36 6.87 -7.24
C ALA A 195 -14.59 7.82 -8.44
N GLN A 196 -14.70 9.12 -8.20
CA GLN A 196 -14.80 10.10 -9.28
C GLN A 196 -13.45 10.26 -9.97
N PRO A 197 -13.35 10.02 -11.29
CA PRO A 197 -12.09 10.15 -12.01
C PRO A 197 -11.70 11.62 -12.22
N ALA A 198 -10.40 11.90 -12.04
CA ALA A 198 -9.80 13.19 -12.42
C ALA A 198 -8.60 12.93 -13.32
N VAL A 199 -8.68 13.41 -14.55
CA VAL A 199 -7.63 13.21 -15.57
C VAL A 199 -6.84 14.49 -15.74
N GLN A 200 -5.51 14.39 -15.79
CA GLN A 200 -4.64 15.53 -16.06
C GLN A 200 -3.36 15.11 -16.79
N GLN A 201 -2.89 15.97 -17.68
CA GLN A 201 -1.55 15.82 -18.24
C GLN A 201 -0.51 16.23 -17.19
N LEU A 202 0.51 15.39 -16.98
CA LEU A 202 1.66 15.72 -16.17
C LEU A 202 2.66 16.54 -16.98
N THR A 203 3.21 17.58 -16.33
CA THR A 203 4.24 18.46 -16.87
C THR A 203 5.37 18.58 -15.85
N PHE A 204 6.45 19.28 -16.21
CA PHE A 204 7.59 19.52 -15.31
C PHE A 204 7.13 19.86 -13.88
N GLY A 205 7.70 19.15 -12.92
CA GLY A 205 7.38 19.29 -11.49
C GLY A 205 6.66 18.07 -10.92
N LYS A 206 6.02 18.26 -9.78
CA LYS A 206 5.43 17.18 -8.98
C LYS A 206 3.91 17.21 -8.98
N LYS A 207 3.30 16.05 -9.21
CA LYS A 207 1.92 15.74 -8.81
C LYS A 207 1.95 14.69 -7.72
N ILE A 208 1.14 14.88 -6.69
CA ILE A 208 1.01 13.94 -5.58
C ILE A 208 -0.47 13.56 -5.44
N ILE A 209 -0.73 12.25 -5.31
CA ILE A 209 -1.99 11.72 -4.81
C ILE A 209 -1.71 11.10 -3.44
N ASP A 210 -2.41 11.56 -2.42
CA ASP A 210 -2.17 11.11 -1.05
C ASP A 210 -3.44 11.17 -0.19
N THR A 211 -3.36 10.53 0.98
CA THR A 211 -4.33 10.69 2.05
C THR A 211 -3.64 10.87 3.40
N LYS A 212 -4.33 11.56 4.29
CA LYS A 212 -3.97 11.70 5.71
C LYS A 212 -5.05 11.14 6.62
N LEU A 213 -6.02 10.41 6.05
CA LEU A 213 -7.19 9.83 6.74
C LEU A 213 -7.25 8.31 6.65
N GLY A 214 -6.13 7.66 6.26
CA GLY A 214 -6.13 6.27 5.92
C GLY A 214 -6.81 6.01 4.57
N THR A 215 -6.94 4.74 4.19
CA THR A 215 -7.62 4.34 2.96
C THR A 215 -9.09 4.12 3.25
N ARG A 216 -9.92 5.11 2.90
CA ARG A 216 -11.37 5.03 2.98
C ARG A 216 -11.97 5.11 1.59
N ALA A 217 -12.66 4.07 1.17
CA ALA A 217 -13.22 3.97 -0.17
C ALA A 217 -14.17 5.13 -0.52
N ALA A 218 -14.89 5.65 0.46
CA ALA A 218 -15.86 6.72 0.31
C ALA A 218 -15.27 8.14 0.47
N MET A 219 -13.95 8.31 0.71
CA MET A 219 -13.41 9.63 1.07
C MET A 219 -12.09 9.93 0.37
N HIS A 220 -11.93 11.19 -0.07
CA HIS A 220 -10.69 11.77 -0.61
C HIS A 220 -10.09 11.00 -1.79
N SER A 221 -8.85 10.50 -1.64
CA SER A 221 -8.10 9.86 -2.72
C SER A 221 -8.08 8.35 -2.57
N GLN A 222 -8.26 7.65 -3.68
CA GLN A 222 -8.06 6.20 -3.76
C GLN A 222 -6.58 5.86 -3.93
N PRO A 223 -6.08 4.74 -3.38
CA PRO A 223 -4.70 4.28 -3.57
C PRO A 223 -4.48 3.61 -4.93
N PHE A 224 -5.23 3.99 -5.92
CA PHE A 224 -5.24 3.45 -7.28
C PHE A 224 -5.14 4.58 -8.29
N PHE A 225 -4.41 4.35 -9.38
CA PHE A 225 -4.28 5.30 -10.47
C PHE A 225 -4.09 4.60 -11.81
N GLU A 226 -4.38 5.34 -12.89
CA GLU A 226 -4.04 4.99 -14.26
C GLU A 226 -3.06 6.03 -14.80
N LEU A 227 -1.98 5.57 -15.41
CA LEU A 227 -0.97 6.41 -16.06
C LEU A 227 -0.88 6.03 -17.53
N ASP A 228 -1.34 6.93 -18.39
CA ASP A 228 -1.25 6.74 -19.84
C ASP A 228 0.05 7.36 -20.36
N LEU A 229 0.69 6.66 -21.29
CA LEU A 229 1.95 7.05 -21.91
C LEU A 229 1.69 7.50 -23.35
N ASP A 230 2.27 8.64 -23.72
CA ASP A 230 2.22 9.32 -25.03
C ASP A 230 0.87 9.96 -25.39
N ALA A 231 -0.23 9.29 -25.14
CA ALA A 231 -1.60 9.79 -25.37
C ALA A 231 -2.57 9.19 -24.34
N PRO A 232 -3.73 9.83 -24.08
CA PRO A 232 -4.78 9.20 -23.26
C PRO A 232 -5.19 7.85 -23.83
N ALA A 233 -5.20 6.83 -22.98
CA ALA A 233 -5.66 5.49 -23.35
C ALA A 233 -7.19 5.43 -23.45
N THR A 234 -7.68 4.41 -24.14
CA THR A 234 -9.09 4.03 -24.17
C THR A 234 -9.25 2.63 -23.56
N GLU A 235 -10.46 2.12 -23.48
CA GLU A 235 -10.72 0.74 -23.05
C GLU A 235 -9.87 -0.29 -23.82
N ASN A 236 -9.62 -0.08 -25.13
CA ASN A 236 -9.06 -1.08 -26.04
C ASN A 236 -7.79 -0.64 -26.76
N THR A 237 -7.28 0.54 -26.53
CA THR A 237 -6.08 1.08 -27.20
C THR A 237 -5.29 2.02 -26.31
N GLY A 238 -3.98 2.07 -26.49
CA GLY A 238 -3.06 2.98 -25.80
C GLY A 238 -2.19 2.27 -24.77
N ARG A 239 -1.05 2.87 -24.50
CA ARG A 239 -0.09 2.39 -23.49
C ARG A 239 -0.51 2.88 -22.13
N VAL A 240 -0.73 1.97 -21.21
CA VAL A 240 -1.26 2.26 -19.90
C VAL A 240 -0.56 1.45 -18.81
N MET A 241 -0.31 2.09 -17.68
CA MET A 241 0.04 1.46 -16.43
C MET A 241 -1.10 1.65 -15.44
N LEU A 242 -1.59 0.55 -14.87
CA LEU A 242 -2.45 0.59 -13.69
C LEU A 242 -1.61 0.28 -12.45
N GLY A 243 -1.73 1.10 -11.40
CA GLY A 243 -0.97 0.92 -10.18
C GLY A 243 -1.79 1.14 -8.92
N THR A 244 -1.51 0.33 -7.89
CA THR A 244 -2.11 0.47 -6.56
C THR A 244 -1.14 0.08 -5.47
N ILE A 245 -1.31 0.66 -4.27
CA ILE A 245 -0.53 0.30 -3.09
C ILE A 245 -1.39 -0.52 -2.11
N ALA A 246 -0.88 -1.67 -1.67
CA ALA A 246 -1.54 -2.55 -0.71
C ALA A 246 -1.32 -2.03 0.73
N TRP A 247 -1.94 -0.91 1.04
CA TRP A 247 -1.80 -0.23 2.32
C TRP A 247 -3.14 0.37 2.77
N THR A 248 -3.53 0.09 4.01
CA THR A 248 -4.78 0.59 4.60
C THR A 248 -4.61 1.91 5.37
N GLY A 249 -3.37 2.34 5.56
CA GLY A 249 -3.04 3.60 6.22
C GLY A 249 -2.90 4.78 5.26
N ASN A 250 -2.25 5.84 5.73
CA ASN A 250 -1.95 7.01 4.91
C ASN A 250 -0.95 6.66 3.81
N PHE A 251 -1.33 6.80 2.56
CA PHE A 251 -0.47 6.55 1.41
C PHE A 251 -0.07 7.83 0.68
N ARG A 252 1.00 7.74 -0.11
CA ARG A 252 1.41 8.76 -1.05
C ARG A 252 1.98 8.11 -2.30
N CYS A 253 1.49 8.53 -3.48
CA CYS A 253 2.13 8.29 -4.76
C CYS A 253 2.60 9.61 -5.32
N THR A 254 3.91 9.75 -5.55
CA THR A 254 4.52 10.95 -6.14
C THR A 254 4.84 10.69 -7.59
N PHE A 255 4.42 11.58 -8.46
CA PHE A 255 4.72 11.63 -9.89
C PHE A 255 5.55 12.88 -10.14
N GLU A 256 6.81 12.72 -10.51
CA GLU A 256 7.71 13.84 -10.77
C GLU A 256 8.26 13.77 -12.18
N VAL A 257 7.92 14.76 -12.99
CA VAL A 257 8.50 14.94 -14.32
C VAL A 257 9.72 15.85 -14.19
N ASP A 258 10.86 15.35 -14.61
CA ASP A 258 12.12 16.06 -14.54
C ASP A 258 12.31 17.06 -15.71
N ASN A 259 13.43 17.78 -15.72
CA ASN A 259 13.76 18.84 -16.68
C ASN A 259 14.04 18.32 -18.10
N VAL A 260 14.17 17.04 -18.30
CA VAL A 260 14.37 16.39 -19.60
C VAL A 260 13.17 15.54 -20.03
N GLY A 261 12.11 15.56 -19.25
CA GLY A 261 10.83 14.90 -19.57
C GLY A 261 10.70 13.48 -19.05
N GLY A 262 11.67 12.98 -18.26
CA GLY A 262 11.55 11.68 -17.59
C GLY A 262 10.57 11.74 -16.42
N LEU A 263 9.77 10.70 -16.24
CA LEU A 263 8.78 10.62 -15.14
C LEU A 263 9.26 9.59 -14.10
N ARG A 264 9.30 10.01 -12.84
CA ARG A 264 9.42 9.15 -11.66
C ARG A 264 8.05 8.87 -11.05
N VAL A 265 7.79 7.61 -10.75
CA VAL A 265 6.60 7.17 -9.99
C VAL A 265 7.09 6.54 -8.68
N ILE A 266 6.74 7.16 -7.56
CA ILE A 266 7.26 6.80 -6.24
C ILE A 266 6.08 6.54 -5.29
N PRO A 267 5.58 5.29 -5.23
CA PRO A 267 4.50 4.90 -4.32
C PRO A 267 5.07 4.52 -2.94
N GLY A 268 4.32 4.81 -1.89
CA GLY A 268 4.72 4.43 -0.54
C GLY A 268 3.76 4.89 0.55
N ILE A 269 4.18 4.71 1.80
CA ILE A 269 3.49 5.28 2.95
C ILE A 269 3.65 6.80 2.93
N ASN A 270 2.60 7.53 3.31
CA ASN A 270 2.68 8.98 3.42
C ASN A 270 3.57 9.37 4.62
N PRO A 271 4.69 10.06 4.39
CA PRO A 271 5.59 10.45 5.47
C PRO A 271 5.10 11.66 6.29
N TYR A 272 3.89 12.16 6.02
CA TYR A 272 3.34 13.32 6.71
C TYR A 272 3.26 13.09 8.23
N ALA A 273 3.86 14.01 8.98
CA ALA A 273 3.90 14.01 10.45
C ALA A 273 4.38 12.67 11.06
N SER A 274 5.24 11.94 10.34
CA SER A 274 5.70 10.62 10.74
C SER A 274 7.21 10.49 10.50
N ALA A 275 7.94 10.21 11.57
CA ALA A 275 9.31 9.72 11.51
C ALA A 275 9.35 8.36 12.19
N TYR A 276 9.81 7.34 11.49
CA TYR A 276 9.90 6.00 12.05
C TYR A 276 11.30 5.73 12.59
N LYS A 277 11.40 5.44 13.89
CA LYS A 277 12.66 5.03 14.51
C LYS A 277 12.88 3.54 14.33
N LEU A 278 13.83 3.19 13.48
CA LEU A 278 14.21 1.82 13.23
C LEU A 278 15.39 1.43 14.13
N LYS A 279 15.13 0.51 15.05
CA LYS A 279 16.10 0.05 16.03
C LYS A 279 17.19 -0.83 15.41
N PRO A 280 18.38 -0.91 16.04
CA PRO A 280 19.44 -1.85 15.66
C PRO A 280 18.93 -3.28 15.48
N GLY A 281 19.37 -3.93 14.41
CA GLY A 281 19.02 -5.31 14.09
C GLY A 281 17.59 -5.52 13.55
N ASN A 282 16.80 -4.44 13.42
CA ASN A 282 15.45 -4.53 12.90
C ASN A 282 15.39 -4.19 11.41
N THR A 283 14.36 -4.70 10.77
CA THR A 283 14.03 -4.41 9.36
C THR A 283 12.64 -3.76 9.28
N PHE A 284 12.54 -2.68 8.52
CA PHE A 284 11.29 -2.05 8.14
C PHE A 284 10.87 -2.57 6.77
N VAL A 285 9.66 -3.10 6.65
CA VAL A 285 9.09 -3.60 5.39
C VAL A 285 8.04 -2.62 4.90
N THR A 286 8.20 -2.14 3.67
CA THR A 286 7.23 -1.25 3.03
C THR A 286 6.02 -2.04 2.52
N PRO A 287 4.85 -1.39 2.32
CA PRO A 287 3.73 -2.02 1.63
C PRO A 287 4.08 -2.44 0.20
N GLU A 288 3.40 -3.45 -0.31
CA GLU A 288 3.52 -3.87 -1.71
C GLU A 288 2.88 -2.82 -2.63
N PHE A 289 3.59 -2.43 -3.67
CA PHE A 289 3.04 -1.71 -4.81
C PHE A 289 2.78 -2.71 -5.94
N ILE A 290 1.56 -2.74 -6.45
CA ILE A 290 1.08 -3.71 -7.42
C ILE A 290 0.78 -2.98 -8.71
N PHE A 291 1.32 -3.44 -9.83
CA PHE A 291 1.09 -2.79 -11.11
C PHE A 291 1.08 -3.76 -12.29
N THR A 292 0.44 -3.34 -13.35
CA THR A 292 0.50 -3.93 -14.70
C THR A 292 0.78 -2.84 -15.71
N LEU A 293 1.40 -3.21 -16.82
CA LEU A 293 1.71 -2.33 -17.95
C LEU A 293 1.33 -3.06 -19.26
N GLY A 294 0.68 -2.34 -20.18
CA GLY A 294 0.33 -2.89 -21.49
C GLY A 294 0.06 -1.79 -22.51
N ASP A 295 -0.11 -2.19 -23.79
CA ASP A 295 -0.29 -1.31 -24.94
C ASP A 295 -1.71 -1.39 -25.55
N GLN A 296 -2.60 -2.21 -24.95
CA GLN A 296 -3.92 -2.50 -25.47
C GLN A 296 -5.06 -1.82 -24.70
N GLY A 297 -4.74 -0.73 -24.00
CA GLY A 297 -5.71 0.07 -23.25
C GLY A 297 -6.00 -0.42 -21.84
N SER A 298 -6.88 0.32 -21.16
CA SER A 298 -7.19 0.11 -19.73
C SER A 298 -8.00 -1.16 -19.46
N GLY A 299 -8.80 -1.65 -20.41
CA GLY A 299 -9.60 -2.85 -20.23
C GLY A 299 -8.76 -4.11 -20.03
N PRO A 300 -7.85 -4.49 -20.94
CA PRO A 300 -6.92 -5.59 -20.73
C PRO A 300 -6.09 -5.44 -19.45
N ALA A 301 -5.52 -4.27 -19.20
CA ALA A 301 -4.74 -4.00 -17.98
C ALA A 301 -5.58 -4.20 -16.69
N SER A 302 -6.84 -3.78 -16.71
CA SER A 302 -7.77 -4.01 -15.61
C SER A 302 -8.05 -5.50 -15.38
N ARG A 303 -8.26 -6.28 -16.45
CA ARG A 303 -8.46 -7.73 -16.35
C ARG A 303 -7.22 -8.45 -15.81
N ASP A 304 -6.02 -8.03 -16.16
CA ASP A 304 -4.77 -8.56 -15.62
C ASP A 304 -4.76 -8.46 -14.08
N LEU A 305 -5.08 -7.28 -13.53
CA LEU A 305 -5.17 -7.07 -12.08
C LEU A 305 -6.30 -7.88 -11.45
N HIS A 306 -7.46 -7.98 -12.10
CA HIS A 306 -8.59 -8.76 -11.60
C HIS A 306 -8.26 -10.25 -11.53
N ASP A 307 -7.63 -10.81 -12.56
CA ASP A 307 -7.26 -12.22 -12.60
C ASP A 307 -6.18 -12.54 -11.59
N TRP A 308 -5.18 -11.66 -11.47
CA TRP A 308 -4.17 -11.77 -10.43
C TRP A 308 -4.80 -11.73 -9.02
N ALA A 309 -5.69 -10.77 -8.76
CA ALA A 309 -6.32 -10.63 -7.46
C ALA A 309 -7.18 -11.85 -7.09
N ARG A 310 -7.92 -12.40 -8.05
CA ARG A 310 -8.72 -13.62 -7.84
C ARG A 310 -7.87 -14.83 -7.48
N LEU A 311 -6.71 -14.97 -8.11
CA LEU A 311 -5.86 -16.14 -7.95
C LEU A 311 -4.95 -16.06 -6.72
N TYR A 312 -4.43 -14.87 -6.37
CA TYR A 312 -3.31 -14.75 -5.44
C TYR A 312 -3.57 -13.80 -4.25
N GLN A 313 -4.59 -12.94 -4.31
CA GLN A 313 -4.82 -11.94 -3.27
C GLN A 313 -6.10 -12.20 -2.46
N LEU A 314 -7.17 -12.61 -3.10
CA LEU A 314 -8.47 -12.75 -2.46
C LEU A 314 -8.64 -14.16 -1.90
N LYS A 315 -9.05 -14.26 -0.65
CA LYS A 315 -9.49 -15.54 -0.07
C LYS A 315 -10.71 -16.04 -0.86
N ASN A 316 -10.64 -17.28 -1.36
CA ASN A 316 -11.67 -17.85 -2.23
C ASN A 316 -11.99 -16.95 -3.44
N GLY A 317 -10.93 -16.37 -4.07
CA GLY A 317 -11.08 -15.37 -5.11
C GLY A 317 -11.78 -15.85 -6.37
N THR A 318 -11.72 -17.17 -6.67
CA THR A 318 -12.38 -17.82 -7.79
C THR A 318 -13.78 -18.34 -7.47
N GLY A 319 -14.22 -18.27 -6.21
CA GLY A 319 -15.58 -18.64 -5.79
C GLY A 319 -16.62 -17.58 -6.16
N ASP A 320 -17.87 -18.01 -6.16
CA ASP A 320 -19.00 -17.11 -6.41
C ASP A 320 -19.09 -16.00 -5.37
N ARG A 321 -19.56 -14.84 -5.80
CA ARG A 321 -19.90 -13.71 -4.93
C ARG A 321 -21.41 -13.70 -4.72
N MET A 322 -21.81 -13.70 -3.44
CA MET A 322 -23.22 -13.71 -3.06
C MET A 322 -23.85 -12.35 -3.35
N THR A 323 -25.07 -12.35 -3.86
CA THR A 323 -25.92 -11.17 -3.84
C THR A 323 -26.36 -10.87 -2.43
N LEU A 324 -26.34 -9.59 -2.01
CA LEU A 324 -26.55 -9.18 -0.62
C LEU A 324 -27.67 -8.15 -0.53
N LEU A 325 -28.58 -8.33 0.41
CA LEU A 325 -29.53 -7.32 0.88
C LEU A 325 -29.11 -6.86 2.28
N ASN A 326 -28.82 -5.57 2.42
CA ASN A 326 -28.65 -4.90 3.70
C ASN A 326 -29.97 -4.22 4.09
N ASN A 327 -30.40 -4.33 5.35
CA ASN A 327 -31.68 -3.74 5.80
C ASN A 327 -31.63 -2.24 6.05
N TRP A 328 -30.46 -1.60 6.09
CA TRP A 328 -30.31 -0.21 6.55
C TRP A 328 -31.22 0.77 5.82
N GLU A 329 -31.20 0.77 4.49
CA GLU A 329 -32.00 1.70 3.69
C GLU A 329 -33.51 1.49 3.81
N SER A 330 -33.94 0.31 4.27
CA SER A 330 -35.38 0.01 4.42
C SER A 330 -35.90 0.23 5.82
N THR A 331 -35.08 0.07 6.86
CA THR A 331 -35.54 0.08 8.25
C THR A 331 -34.78 1.02 9.18
N ALA A 332 -33.54 1.39 8.80
CA ALA A 332 -32.60 2.05 9.70
C ALA A 332 -32.62 1.37 11.10
N PHE A 333 -32.84 2.10 12.16
CA PHE A 333 -32.92 1.57 13.53
C PHE A 333 -34.28 0.96 13.89
N ASP A 334 -35.30 1.13 13.06
CA ASP A 334 -36.68 0.69 13.34
C ASP A 334 -36.98 -0.71 12.79
N PHE A 335 -36.60 -1.71 13.54
CA PHE A 335 -36.86 -3.11 13.23
C PHE A 335 -37.04 -3.94 14.50
N ASN A 336 -37.61 -5.12 14.32
CA ASN A 336 -37.70 -6.17 15.33
C ASN A 336 -37.48 -7.55 14.72
N GLN A 337 -37.42 -8.58 15.56
CA GLN A 337 -37.14 -9.94 15.13
C GLN A 337 -38.11 -10.44 14.03
N GLN A 338 -39.40 -10.12 14.15
CA GLN A 338 -40.38 -10.56 13.16
C GLN A 338 -40.23 -9.87 11.82
N SER A 339 -40.09 -8.53 11.82
CA SER A 339 -39.90 -7.76 10.57
C SER A 339 -38.66 -8.18 9.82
N LEU A 340 -37.54 -8.46 10.51
CA LEU A 340 -36.34 -8.97 9.87
C LEU A 340 -36.54 -10.36 9.29
N SER A 341 -37.21 -11.26 10.00
CA SER A 341 -37.53 -12.61 9.51
C SER A 341 -38.39 -12.58 8.24
N ASP A 342 -39.34 -11.66 8.17
CA ASP A 342 -40.19 -11.50 6.99
C ASP A 342 -39.40 -10.89 5.83
N LEU A 343 -38.54 -9.91 6.10
CA LEU A 343 -37.66 -9.32 5.08
C LEU A 343 -36.69 -10.36 4.47
N MET A 344 -36.15 -11.30 5.27
CA MET A 344 -35.31 -12.40 4.78
C MET A 344 -36.07 -13.31 3.79
N LYS A 345 -37.36 -13.62 4.06
CA LYS A 345 -38.20 -14.41 3.16
C LYS A 345 -38.46 -13.70 1.84
N GLU A 346 -38.73 -12.38 1.89
CA GLU A 346 -38.95 -11.57 0.69
C GLU A 346 -37.64 -11.42 -0.10
N ALA A 347 -36.49 -11.23 0.58
CA ALA A 347 -35.17 -11.20 -0.07
C ALA A 347 -34.90 -12.48 -0.87
N LYS A 348 -35.22 -13.65 -0.32
CA LYS A 348 -35.06 -14.93 -1.00
C LYS A 348 -35.93 -15.04 -2.27
N LYS A 349 -37.14 -14.55 -2.23
CA LYS A 349 -38.03 -14.54 -3.42
C LYS A 349 -37.45 -13.70 -4.56
N LEU A 350 -36.66 -12.68 -4.23
CA LEU A 350 -35.94 -11.86 -5.20
C LEU A 350 -34.61 -12.48 -5.67
N GLY A 351 -34.23 -13.67 -5.17
CA GLY A 351 -33.00 -14.35 -5.54
C GLY A 351 -31.76 -13.89 -4.74
N VAL A 352 -31.93 -13.19 -3.63
CA VAL A 352 -30.82 -12.78 -2.77
C VAL A 352 -30.21 -13.99 -2.05
N ASP A 353 -28.88 -14.03 -1.97
CA ASP A 353 -28.15 -15.13 -1.32
C ASP A 353 -27.85 -14.85 0.16
N MET A 354 -27.65 -13.59 0.53
CA MET A 354 -27.25 -13.18 1.87
C MET A 354 -28.07 -11.97 2.36
N PHE A 355 -28.56 -12.07 3.58
CA PHE A 355 -29.15 -10.95 4.32
C PHE A 355 -28.16 -10.44 5.33
N LEU A 356 -27.86 -9.13 5.33
CA LEU A 356 -26.98 -8.47 6.27
C LEU A 356 -27.81 -7.57 7.20
N LEU A 357 -27.77 -7.88 8.49
CA LEU A 357 -28.33 -7.02 9.53
C LEU A 357 -27.34 -5.90 9.86
N ASP A 358 -27.74 -4.69 9.59
CA ASP A 358 -26.97 -3.48 9.83
C ASP A 358 -27.09 -2.97 11.26
N ASP A 359 -26.74 -1.72 11.52
CA ASP A 359 -26.69 -1.06 12.84
C ASP A 359 -28.01 -1.14 13.61
N GLY A 360 -27.94 -1.03 14.94
CA GLY A 360 -29.11 -0.97 15.80
C GLY A 360 -29.55 -2.28 16.47
N TRP A 361 -28.86 -3.40 16.23
CA TRP A 361 -29.23 -4.71 16.76
C TRP A 361 -28.76 -4.97 18.20
N PHE A 362 -27.92 -4.12 18.76
CA PHE A 362 -27.14 -4.35 19.98
C PHE A 362 -27.47 -3.34 21.10
N ALA A 363 -26.87 -3.58 22.24
CA ALA A 363 -26.92 -2.82 23.50
C ALA A 363 -28.29 -2.84 24.21
N ASN A 364 -28.28 -3.13 25.51
CA ASN A 364 -29.49 -3.21 26.35
C ASN A 364 -29.62 -2.02 27.29
N LYS A 365 -28.53 -1.67 27.99
CA LYS A 365 -28.56 -0.57 28.96
C LYS A 365 -28.59 0.80 28.29
N TYR A 366 -27.89 0.94 27.21
CA TYR A 366 -27.83 2.13 26.35
C TYR A 366 -28.23 1.74 24.93
N PRO A 367 -29.54 1.50 24.66
CA PRO A 367 -29.99 0.89 23.40
C PRO A 367 -29.55 1.68 22.18
N ARG A 368 -29.05 0.98 21.17
CA ARG A 368 -28.68 1.54 19.87
C ARG A 368 -29.94 1.82 19.03
N ASN A 369 -30.65 2.86 19.38
CA ASN A 369 -31.86 3.32 18.66
C ASN A 369 -31.58 4.54 17.76
N ASP A 370 -30.40 5.11 17.90
CA ASP A 370 -29.84 6.18 17.09
C ASP A 370 -28.32 6.17 17.24
N ASP A 371 -27.63 7.14 16.64
CA ASP A 371 -26.16 7.24 16.69
C ASP A 371 -25.58 7.68 18.05
N LYS A 372 -26.42 7.93 19.07
CA LYS A 372 -25.96 8.60 20.30
C LYS A 372 -25.46 7.66 21.37
N ALA A 373 -25.84 6.40 21.31
CA ALA A 373 -25.53 5.42 22.36
C ALA A 373 -25.21 4.04 21.79
N GLY A 374 -24.69 3.17 22.63
CA GLY A 374 -24.63 1.72 22.45
C GLY A 374 -23.39 1.21 21.73
N LEU A 375 -22.65 2.00 20.91
CA LEU A 375 -21.42 1.52 20.28
C LEU A 375 -20.41 1.07 21.33
N GLY A 376 -19.93 -0.17 21.18
CA GLY A 376 -19.06 -0.84 22.14
C GLY A 376 -19.72 -2.01 22.85
N ASP A 377 -21.04 -1.98 23.03
CA ASP A 377 -21.80 -3.00 23.75
C ASP A 377 -22.44 -4.02 22.78
N TRP A 378 -21.61 -4.91 22.24
CA TRP A 378 -21.96 -5.86 21.18
C TRP A 378 -22.74 -7.08 21.69
N GLU A 379 -23.82 -6.84 22.41
CA GLU A 379 -24.78 -7.85 22.82
C GLU A 379 -26.17 -7.57 22.21
N PRO A 380 -26.92 -8.60 21.78
CA PRO A 380 -28.22 -8.38 21.17
C PRO A 380 -29.16 -7.60 22.06
N ASN A 381 -29.86 -6.62 21.48
CA ASN A 381 -30.90 -5.89 22.18
C ASN A 381 -32.11 -6.80 22.37
N HIS A 382 -32.41 -7.17 23.63
CA HIS A 382 -33.45 -8.15 23.94
C HIS A 382 -34.87 -7.63 23.66
N PHE A 383 -35.07 -6.32 23.59
CA PHE A 383 -36.36 -5.75 23.24
C PHE A 383 -36.65 -5.91 21.73
N LYS A 384 -35.69 -5.58 20.89
CA LYS A 384 -35.80 -5.75 19.42
C LYS A 384 -35.73 -7.21 19.00
N LEU A 385 -34.86 -7.97 19.66
CA LEU A 385 -34.47 -9.33 19.30
C LEU A 385 -34.63 -10.28 20.52
N PRO A 386 -35.84 -10.59 20.93
CA PRO A 386 -36.09 -11.41 22.14
C PRO A 386 -35.48 -12.82 22.04
N GLY A 387 -35.33 -13.37 20.86
CA GLY A 387 -34.64 -14.66 20.60
C GLY A 387 -33.16 -14.55 20.32
N GLY A 388 -32.59 -13.31 20.37
CA GLY A 388 -31.21 -13.02 20.07
C GLY A 388 -30.81 -13.32 18.62
N LEU A 389 -29.52 -13.31 18.36
CA LEU A 389 -28.98 -13.61 17.02
C LEU A 389 -29.27 -15.05 16.58
N LYS A 390 -29.38 -16.00 17.51
CA LYS A 390 -29.73 -17.40 17.18
C LYS A 390 -31.10 -17.54 16.51
N ALA A 391 -32.06 -16.74 16.92
CA ALA A 391 -33.38 -16.75 16.28
C ALA A 391 -33.31 -16.20 14.85
N LEU A 392 -32.46 -15.18 14.60
CA LEU A 392 -32.28 -14.61 13.28
C LEU A 392 -31.50 -15.54 12.35
N THR A 393 -30.42 -16.18 12.82
CA THR A 393 -29.69 -17.17 12.02
C THR A 393 -30.60 -18.34 11.63
N LYS A 394 -31.43 -18.83 12.56
CA LYS A 394 -32.43 -19.85 12.28
C LYS A 394 -33.46 -19.37 11.24
N ALA A 395 -33.97 -18.14 11.36
CA ALA A 395 -34.92 -17.57 10.39
C ALA A 395 -34.28 -17.41 8.99
N ALA A 396 -32.99 -17.05 8.93
CA ALA A 396 -32.26 -16.98 7.68
C ALA A 396 -32.10 -18.38 7.02
N ASP A 397 -31.75 -19.40 7.81
CA ASP A 397 -31.64 -20.79 7.32
C ASP A 397 -33.00 -21.28 6.80
N GLU A 398 -34.08 -21.02 7.54
CA GLU A 398 -35.46 -21.36 7.13
C GLU A 398 -35.89 -20.62 5.86
N ALA A 399 -35.49 -19.37 5.70
CA ALA A 399 -35.71 -18.58 4.47
C ALA A 399 -34.81 -19.02 3.30
N GLY A 400 -33.71 -19.70 3.57
CA GLY A 400 -32.72 -20.15 2.55
C GLY A 400 -31.77 -19.04 2.12
N VAL A 401 -31.45 -18.09 3.02
CA VAL A 401 -30.43 -17.06 2.81
C VAL A 401 -29.32 -17.22 3.85
N LYS A 402 -28.10 -16.75 3.53
CA LYS A 402 -27.04 -16.61 4.52
C LYS A 402 -27.30 -15.40 5.41
N PHE A 403 -26.79 -15.43 6.65
CA PHE A 403 -26.89 -14.31 7.58
C PHE A 403 -25.56 -13.61 7.74
N GLY A 404 -25.55 -12.29 7.61
CA GLY A 404 -24.43 -11.40 7.87
C GLY A 404 -24.77 -10.41 8.98
N LEU A 405 -23.76 -9.90 9.68
CA LEU A 405 -23.92 -8.97 10.79
C LEU A 405 -22.95 -7.80 10.63
N TRP A 406 -23.46 -6.58 10.73
CA TRP A 406 -22.65 -5.36 10.76
C TRP A 406 -22.09 -5.14 12.16
N ILE A 407 -20.82 -4.71 12.24
CA ILE A 407 -20.15 -4.24 13.45
C ILE A 407 -19.23 -3.07 13.12
N GLU A 408 -19.08 -2.13 14.05
CA GLU A 408 -18.19 -0.96 13.96
C GLU A 408 -17.24 -0.93 15.19
N PRO A 409 -16.26 -1.85 15.27
CA PRO A 409 -15.45 -2.03 16.47
C PRO A 409 -14.42 -0.91 16.69
N GLU A 410 -14.20 -0.03 15.73
CA GLU A 410 -13.30 1.11 15.82
C GLU A 410 -13.88 2.31 16.54
N MET A 411 -15.17 2.30 16.84
CA MET A 411 -15.88 3.40 17.48
C MET A 411 -16.53 2.98 18.80
N VAL A 412 -16.69 3.94 19.71
CA VAL A 412 -17.38 3.75 20.99
C VAL A 412 -18.18 5.01 21.34
N ASN A 413 -19.39 4.83 21.86
CA ASN A 413 -20.15 5.93 22.44
C ASN A 413 -19.77 6.14 23.91
N PRO A 414 -19.79 7.38 24.42
CA PRO A 414 -19.71 7.64 25.88
C PRO A 414 -20.82 6.93 26.67
N ASP A 415 -22.01 6.82 26.09
CA ASP A 415 -23.12 6.03 26.61
C ASP A 415 -23.02 4.58 26.09
N SER A 416 -22.02 3.87 26.66
CA SER A 416 -21.83 2.43 26.58
C SER A 416 -21.17 1.91 27.85
N ASP A 417 -21.38 0.66 28.18
CA ASP A 417 -20.72 0.02 29.32
C ASP A 417 -19.21 -0.12 29.04
N LEU A 418 -18.82 -0.35 27.78
CA LEU A 418 -17.42 -0.41 27.37
C LEU A 418 -16.66 0.88 27.67
N TYR A 419 -17.18 2.04 27.24
CA TYR A 419 -16.50 3.32 27.48
C TYR A 419 -16.44 3.65 28.98
N ARG A 420 -17.51 3.35 29.73
CA ARG A 420 -17.54 3.60 31.19
C ARG A 420 -16.57 2.72 31.95
N ALA A 421 -16.31 1.51 31.47
CA ALA A 421 -15.33 0.60 32.05
C ALA A 421 -13.89 0.95 31.66
N HIS A 422 -13.70 1.47 30.44
CA HIS A 422 -12.37 1.69 29.84
C HIS A 422 -12.28 3.01 29.07
N PRO A 423 -12.43 4.17 29.74
CA PRO A 423 -12.32 5.47 29.07
C PRO A 423 -10.90 5.74 28.54
N ASP A 424 -9.91 5.07 29.12
CA ASP A 424 -8.50 5.12 28.71
C ASP A 424 -8.20 4.43 27.38
N TRP A 425 -9.16 3.68 26.83
CA TRP A 425 -9.02 3.06 25.50
C TRP A 425 -9.39 4.01 24.36
N ALA A 426 -10.09 5.09 24.67
CA ALA A 426 -10.45 6.09 23.67
C ALA A 426 -9.25 6.99 23.33
N ILE A 427 -9.15 7.39 22.03
CA ILE A 427 -8.16 8.39 21.65
C ILE A 427 -8.45 9.70 22.37
N ALA A 428 -7.44 10.22 23.05
CA ALA A 428 -7.52 11.50 23.74
C ALA A 428 -6.48 12.49 23.19
N ALA A 429 -6.75 13.78 23.40
CA ALA A 429 -5.75 14.82 23.28
C ALA A 429 -4.72 14.72 24.42
N PRO A 430 -3.55 15.39 24.32
CA PRO A 430 -2.54 15.38 25.40
C PRO A 430 -3.04 15.85 26.78
N ASP A 431 -4.11 16.62 26.81
CA ASP A 431 -4.78 17.08 28.02
C ASP A 431 -5.80 16.06 28.60
N GLY A 432 -5.91 14.89 27.99
CA GLY A 432 -6.84 13.83 28.36
C GLY A 432 -8.25 14.00 27.82
N THR A 433 -8.55 15.07 27.05
CA THR A 433 -9.86 15.26 26.42
C THR A 433 -10.09 14.20 25.33
N PRO A 434 -11.13 13.35 25.41
CA PRO A 434 -11.44 12.39 24.39
C PRO A 434 -11.64 13.04 23.02
N ARG A 435 -11.04 12.47 21.97
CA ARG A 435 -11.25 12.91 20.59
C ARG A 435 -12.59 12.41 20.11
N GLN A 436 -13.49 13.34 19.83
CA GLN A 436 -14.79 13.04 19.26
C GLN A 436 -14.72 13.08 17.73
N ALA A 437 -15.21 12.05 17.07
CA ALA A 437 -15.48 12.15 15.64
C ALA A 437 -16.61 13.17 15.44
N ARG A 438 -16.31 14.27 14.77
CA ARG A 438 -17.32 15.28 14.42
C ARG A 438 -18.14 14.77 13.23
N ASN A 439 -19.23 14.08 13.50
CA ASN A 439 -20.34 14.04 12.55
C ASN A 439 -21.26 15.23 12.85
N LEU A 440 -21.54 16.04 11.86
CA LEU A 440 -22.38 17.25 11.99
C LEU A 440 -23.82 16.95 12.44
N HIS A 441 -24.22 15.67 12.50
CA HIS A 441 -25.56 15.21 12.86
C HIS A 441 -25.59 14.15 13.97
N ALA A 442 -24.46 13.74 14.54
CA ALA A 442 -24.40 12.71 15.56
C ALA A 442 -23.75 13.21 16.85
N SER A 443 -24.19 12.64 17.96
CA SER A 443 -23.54 12.79 19.28
C SER A 443 -22.11 12.28 19.26
N PRO A 444 -21.28 12.65 20.27
CA PRO A 444 -19.86 12.35 20.27
C PRO A 444 -19.57 10.86 20.18
N ILE A 445 -19.09 10.43 19.02
CA ILE A 445 -18.49 9.12 18.83
C ILE A 445 -16.99 9.28 19.07
N THR A 446 -16.43 8.47 19.95
CA THR A 446 -14.99 8.50 20.26
C THR A 446 -14.33 7.33 19.58
N THR A 447 -13.31 7.60 18.76
CA THR A 447 -12.55 6.55 18.08
C THR A 447 -11.67 5.81 19.06
N VAL A 448 -11.74 4.49 19.06
CA VAL A 448 -10.83 3.62 19.81
C VAL A 448 -9.62 3.32 18.93
N THR A 449 -8.45 3.87 19.24
CA THR A 449 -7.21 3.49 18.57
C THR A 449 -6.10 3.29 19.58
N SER A 450 -5.14 2.49 19.19
CA SER A 450 -3.90 2.34 19.94
C SER A 450 -2.97 3.51 19.68
N SER A 451 -2.80 4.38 20.63
CA SER A 451 -1.57 5.14 20.71
C SER A 451 -0.53 4.31 21.47
N SER A 452 0.56 3.97 20.82
CA SER A 452 1.86 3.56 21.39
C SER A 452 1.98 2.31 22.27
N SER A 453 0.94 1.52 22.53
CA SER A 453 1.11 0.21 23.15
C SER A 453 0.18 -0.84 22.55
N THR A 454 0.73 -1.96 22.18
CA THR A 454 0.04 -3.13 21.59
C THR A 454 -1.00 -3.76 22.52
N TRP A 455 -1.09 -3.33 23.77
CA TRP A 455 -1.89 -3.93 24.83
C TRP A 455 -3.40 -3.69 24.75
N PRO A 456 -3.91 -2.48 24.56
CA PRO A 456 -5.35 -2.22 24.50
C PRO A 456 -6.03 -2.89 23.30
N ILE A 457 -5.41 -2.87 22.11
CA ILE A 457 -5.97 -3.49 20.91
C ILE A 457 -6.15 -5.00 21.06
N GLN A 458 -5.17 -5.68 21.67
CA GLN A 458 -5.25 -7.14 21.80
C GLN A 458 -6.34 -7.56 22.77
N LYS A 459 -6.52 -6.84 23.89
CA LYS A 459 -7.64 -7.05 24.80
C LYS A 459 -8.99 -6.76 24.15
N TYR A 460 -9.09 -5.67 23.40
CA TYR A 460 -10.30 -5.30 22.66
C TYR A 460 -10.64 -6.31 21.56
N ARG A 461 -9.66 -6.71 20.76
CA ARG A 461 -9.81 -7.80 19.76
C ARG A 461 -10.27 -9.10 20.40
N THR A 462 -9.67 -9.51 21.52
CA THR A 462 -10.07 -10.71 22.25
C THR A 462 -11.48 -10.60 22.78
N MET A 463 -11.89 -9.43 23.25
CA MET A 463 -13.24 -9.19 23.75
C MET A 463 -14.28 -9.20 22.62
N CYS A 464 -14.02 -8.54 21.51
CA CYS A 464 -14.89 -8.56 20.32
C CYS A 464 -14.99 -9.99 19.75
N SER A 465 -13.87 -10.72 19.63
CA SER A 465 -13.87 -12.12 19.21
C SER A 465 -14.66 -13.01 20.17
N ALA A 466 -14.49 -12.83 21.48
CA ALA A 466 -15.23 -13.59 22.48
C ALA A 466 -16.74 -13.29 22.49
N SER A 467 -17.14 -12.06 22.20
CA SER A 467 -18.56 -11.69 22.05
C SER A 467 -19.17 -12.31 20.80
N LEU A 468 -18.45 -12.30 19.68
CA LEU A 468 -18.91 -12.86 18.40
C LEU A 468 -18.89 -14.39 18.35
N THR A 469 -17.97 -15.05 19.11
CA THR A 469 -17.93 -16.52 19.20
C THR A 469 -18.98 -17.12 20.14
N ARG A 470 -19.69 -16.32 20.93
CA ARG A 470 -20.79 -16.77 21.78
C ARG A 470 -22.10 -17.01 21.04
N TYR A 471 -22.20 -16.61 19.77
CA TYR A 471 -23.40 -16.68 18.93
C TYR A 471 -23.10 -17.45 17.64
#